data_148ad6539b072b22f42a06c4a8765277
#
_entry.id   148ad6539b072b22f42a06c4a8765277
#
_cell.length_a   1.000
_cell.length_b   1.000
_cell.length_c   1.000
_cell.angle_alpha   90.00
_cell.angle_beta   90.00
_cell.angle_gamma   90.00
#
_symmetry.space_group_name_H-M   'P 1'
#
loop_
_entity.id
_entity.type
_entity.pdbx_description
1 polymer ?
#
loop_
_entity_poly.entity_id
_entity_poly.type
_entity_poly.pdbx_seq_one_letter_code
_entity_poly.pdbx_strand_id
1 'polypeptide(L)'
;MALKTRRTGKQPQTPKTTRKSKFQADLAPAEDRMVRGLKQDLQLTSNTDFLSDALALFRWAVWERKRGHRIFSETETGERKELVLPRLERVAPDLMLPRVEISWTSRELESLADLASREPANPTETLIRAMRG
;
A
#
# COMPACT_ATOMS: atom_id res chain seq x y z
N MET A 1 24.61 51.07 -26.68
CA MET A 1 25.00 49.78 -26.16
C MET A 1 24.02 49.26 -25.19
N ALA A 2 23.15 48.44 -25.63
CA ALA A 2 22.19 47.87 -24.77
C ALA A 2 22.82 46.75 -23.98
N LEU A 3 23.03 46.98 -22.74
CA LEU A 3 23.36 45.97 -21.81
C LEU A 3 22.16 45.10 -21.57
N LYS A 4 22.14 44.00 -22.23
CA LYS A 4 21.19 42.99 -21.89
C LYS A 4 21.55 42.38 -20.55
N THR A 5 21.00 42.90 -19.53
CA THR A 5 20.89 42.17 -18.32
C THR A 5 20.06 40.94 -18.59
N ARG A 6 20.71 39.85 -18.87
CA ARG A 6 20.04 38.59 -18.83
C ARG A 6 19.64 38.33 -17.40
N ARG A 7 18.46 38.67 -17.12
CA ARG A 7 17.82 38.01 -16.02
C ARG A 7 17.59 36.58 -16.44
N THR A 8 18.48 35.79 -16.09
CA THR A 8 18.13 34.42 -15.85
C THR A 8 17.22 34.46 -14.65
N GLY A 9 15.97 34.61 -14.90
CA GLY A 9 14.95 34.50 -13.89
C GLY A 9 14.88 33.08 -13.43
N LYS A 10 15.89 32.66 -12.73
CA LYS A 10 15.78 31.49 -11.94
C LYS A 10 14.95 31.89 -10.75
N GLN A 11 13.66 31.80 -10.90
CA GLN A 11 12.78 31.86 -9.75
C GLN A 11 13.30 30.84 -8.75
N PRO A 12 13.49 31.26 -7.52
CA PRO A 12 13.72 30.31 -6.46
C PRO A 12 12.49 29.45 -6.42
N GLN A 13 12.64 28.26 -6.97
CA GLN A 13 11.62 27.27 -6.82
C GLN A 13 11.51 27.04 -5.34
N THR A 14 10.45 27.58 -4.79
CA THR A 14 10.03 27.15 -3.47
C THR A 14 10.03 25.65 -3.47
N PRO A 15 10.67 25.01 -2.53
CA PRO A 15 10.64 23.55 -2.42
C PRO A 15 9.27 23.15 -1.94
N LYS A 16 8.30 23.29 -2.79
CA LYS A 16 7.06 22.57 -2.64
C LYS A 16 7.24 21.26 -3.38
N THR A 17 7.92 20.37 -2.85
CA THR A 17 7.53 19.35 -2.00
C THR A 17 6.77 18.19 -2.60
N THR A 18 6.21 18.23 -3.76
CA THR A 18 5.70 17.06 -4.45
C THR A 18 6.40 16.93 -5.77
N ARG A 19 7.69 16.67 -5.69
CA ARG A 19 8.38 16.15 -6.87
C ARG A 19 7.77 14.79 -7.12
N LYS A 20 6.94 14.72 -8.15
CA LYS A 20 6.51 13.44 -8.68
C LYS A 20 7.74 12.72 -9.23
N SER A 21 8.14 11.68 -8.57
CA SER A 21 9.16 10.78 -9.08
C SER A 21 8.54 9.90 -10.15
N LYS A 22 9.29 9.63 -11.19
CA LYS A 22 8.87 8.72 -12.23
C LYS A 22 9.44 7.34 -11.97
N PHE A 23 8.56 6.36 -11.92
CA PHE A 23 8.94 4.95 -11.82
C PHE A 23 8.73 4.26 -13.15
N GLN A 24 9.76 3.61 -13.64
CA GLN A 24 9.71 2.80 -14.87
C GLN A 24 10.21 1.40 -14.58
N ALA A 25 9.51 0.43 -15.10
CA ALA A 25 9.90 -0.96 -14.98
C ALA A 25 9.64 -1.68 -16.31
N ASP A 26 10.60 -2.46 -16.72
CA ASP A 26 10.45 -3.36 -17.85
C ASP A 26 9.85 -4.67 -17.37
N LEU A 27 8.75 -5.05 -17.95
CA LEU A 27 8.05 -6.28 -17.58
C LEU A 27 8.32 -7.36 -18.63
N ALA A 28 8.62 -8.57 -18.17
CA ALA A 28 8.61 -9.74 -19.03
C ALA A 28 7.19 -9.98 -19.58
N PRO A 29 7.04 -10.63 -20.74
CA PRO A 29 5.72 -10.85 -21.32
C PRO A 29 4.71 -11.53 -20.39
N ALA A 30 5.16 -12.45 -19.55
CA ALA A 30 4.32 -13.11 -18.58
C ALA A 30 3.84 -12.15 -17.47
N GLU A 31 4.73 -11.28 -17.02
CA GLU A 31 4.41 -10.26 -16.02
C GLU A 31 3.46 -9.20 -16.58
N ASP A 32 3.67 -8.79 -17.83
CA ASP A 32 2.77 -7.85 -18.51
C ASP A 32 1.36 -8.41 -18.63
N ARG A 33 1.22 -9.68 -18.99
CA ARG A 33 -0.09 -10.34 -19.02
C ARG A 33 -0.74 -10.41 -17.65
N MET A 34 0.06 -10.66 -16.61
CA MET A 34 -0.43 -10.69 -15.22
C MET A 34 -0.95 -9.32 -14.81
N VAL A 35 -0.21 -8.26 -15.08
CA VAL A 35 -0.62 -6.89 -14.78
C VAL A 35 -1.92 -6.55 -15.49
N ARG A 36 -2.03 -6.88 -16.78
CA ARG A 36 -3.27 -6.63 -17.54
C ARG A 36 -4.46 -7.39 -16.96
N GLY A 37 -4.26 -8.65 -16.60
CA GLY A 37 -5.29 -9.45 -15.97
C GLY A 37 -5.77 -8.86 -14.64
N LEU A 38 -4.85 -8.47 -13.79
CA LEU A 38 -5.17 -7.84 -12.50
C LEU A 38 -5.89 -6.50 -12.69
N LYS A 39 -5.45 -5.68 -13.63
CA LYS A 39 -6.15 -4.43 -13.95
C LYS A 39 -7.57 -4.67 -14.39
N GLN A 40 -7.79 -5.70 -15.20
CA GLN A 40 -9.10 -6.07 -15.66
C GLN A 40 -9.99 -6.55 -14.50
N ASP A 41 -9.46 -7.42 -13.65
CA ASP A 41 -10.19 -7.93 -12.49
C ASP A 41 -10.57 -6.82 -11.52
N LEU A 42 -9.69 -5.83 -11.36
CA LEU A 42 -9.90 -4.67 -10.48
C LEU A 42 -10.63 -3.53 -11.16
N GLN A 43 -10.96 -3.68 -12.45
CA GLN A 43 -11.60 -2.62 -13.26
C GLN A 43 -10.79 -1.33 -13.29
N LEU A 44 -9.47 -1.45 -13.33
CA LEU A 44 -8.55 -0.32 -13.41
C LEU A 44 -8.14 -0.09 -14.86
N THR A 45 -8.14 1.18 -15.27
CA THR A 45 -7.70 1.59 -16.60
C THR A 45 -6.30 2.21 -16.59
N SER A 46 -5.88 2.72 -15.44
CA SER A 46 -4.63 3.44 -15.26
C SER A 46 -3.56 2.56 -14.64
N ASN A 47 -2.35 2.61 -15.19
CA ASN A 47 -1.18 1.99 -14.57
C ASN A 47 -0.81 2.64 -13.25
N THR A 48 -1.06 3.94 -13.12
CA THR A 48 -0.80 4.68 -11.88
C THR A 48 -1.68 4.20 -10.76
N ASP A 49 -2.97 4.01 -11.01
CA ASP A 49 -3.89 3.49 -10.01
C ASP A 49 -3.56 2.06 -9.62
N PHE A 50 -3.23 1.23 -10.60
CA PHE A 50 -2.77 -0.13 -10.34
C PHE A 50 -1.53 -0.15 -9.43
N LEU A 51 -0.55 0.67 -9.75
CA LEU A 51 0.68 0.76 -8.96
C LEU A 51 0.41 1.26 -7.54
N SER A 52 -0.44 2.26 -7.40
CA SER A 52 -0.82 2.80 -6.09
C SER A 52 -1.47 1.75 -5.22
N ASP A 53 -2.39 0.97 -5.76
CA ASP A 53 -3.08 -0.09 -5.03
C ASP A 53 -2.12 -1.24 -4.68
N ALA A 54 -1.27 -1.62 -5.61
CA ALA A 54 -0.27 -2.65 -5.38
C ALA A 54 0.73 -2.23 -4.30
N LEU A 55 1.18 -0.98 -4.32
CA LEU A 55 2.08 -0.44 -3.32
C LEU A 55 1.43 -0.38 -1.94
N ALA A 56 0.16 0.02 -1.87
CA ALA A 56 -0.57 0.06 -0.62
C ALA A 56 -0.68 -1.33 0.01
N LEU A 57 -1.04 -2.33 -0.79
CA LEU A 57 -1.13 -3.71 -0.33
C LEU A 57 0.24 -4.25 0.11
N PHE A 58 1.27 -4.01 -0.68
CA PHE A 58 2.61 -4.49 -0.36
C PHE A 58 3.18 -3.81 0.88
N ARG A 59 2.95 -2.51 1.01
CA ARG A 59 3.31 -1.75 2.21
C ARG A 59 2.65 -2.33 3.46
N TRP A 60 1.37 -2.65 3.38
CA TRP A 60 0.66 -3.30 4.46
C TRP A 60 1.29 -4.65 4.81
N ALA A 61 1.61 -5.47 3.81
CA ALA A 61 2.23 -6.77 4.04
C ALA A 61 3.60 -6.66 4.73
N VAL A 62 4.43 -5.70 4.30
CA VAL A 62 5.72 -5.43 4.93
C VAL A 62 5.52 -4.96 6.38
N TRP A 63 4.55 -4.10 6.60
CA TRP A 63 4.22 -3.60 7.93
C TRP A 63 3.78 -4.72 8.88
N GLU A 64 2.94 -5.62 8.40
CA GLU A 64 2.53 -6.79 9.18
C GLU A 64 3.72 -7.66 9.55
N ARG A 65 4.64 -7.88 8.63
CA ARG A 65 5.86 -8.64 8.91
C ARG A 65 6.76 -7.94 9.92
N LYS A 66 6.87 -6.62 9.86
CA LYS A 66 7.63 -5.85 10.88
C LYS A 66 7.06 -6.02 12.28
N ARG A 67 5.76 -6.20 12.38
CA ARG A 67 5.08 -6.47 13.65
C ARG A 67 5.24 -7.93 14.12
N GLY A 68 5.88 -8.75 13.33
CA GLY A 68 6.02 -10.18 13.59
C GLY A 68 4.77 -10.98 13.27
N HIS A 69 3.86 -10.41 12.48
CA HIS A 69 2.64 -11.09 12.07
C HIS A 69 2.88 -11.95 10.83
N ARG A 70 2.14 -13.04 10.75
CA ARG A 70 2.07 -13.89 9.57
C ARG A 70 0.80 -13.56 8.81
N ILE A 71 0.85 -13.69 7.49
CA ILE A 71 -0.27 -13.32 6.63
C ILE A 71 -0.92 -14.59 6.09
N PHE A 72 -2.22 -14.71 6.28
CA PHE A 72 -3.00 -15.87 5.85
C PHE A 72 -4.19 -15.45 5.00
N SER A 73 -4.59 -16.33 4.09
CA SER A 73 -5.91 -16.29 3.53
C SER A 73 -6.78 -17.34 4.22
N GLU A 74 -8.04 -17.04 4.45
CA GLU A 74 -8.97 -17.95 5.09
C GLU A 74 -10.23 -18.08 4.23
N THR A 75 -10.65 -19.32 4.00
CA THR A 75 -11.91 -19.61 3.30
C THR A 75 -13.08 -19.55 4.29
N GLU A 76 -14.30 -19.48 3.75
CA GLU A 76 -15.53 -19.52 4.58
C GLU A 76 -15.62 -20.79 5.44
N THR A 77 -14.98 -21.86 5.01
CA THR A 77 -14.96 -23.14 5.74
C THR A 77 -13.85 -23.22 6.79
N GLY A 78 -13.06 -22.16 6.95
CA GLY A 78 -11.98 -22.10 7.93
C GLY A 78 -10.64 -22.64 7.45
N GLU A 79 -10.52 -23.02 6.19
CA GLU A 79 -9.24 -23.45 5.62
C GLU A 79 -8.32 -22.24 5.46
N ARG A 80 -7.10 -22.36 5.99
CA ARG A 80 -6.11 -21.29 5.97
C ARG A 80 -4.94 -21.63 5.09
N LYS A 81 -4.47 -20.63 4.33
CA LYS A 81 -3.24 -20.70 3.55
C LYS A 81 -2.34 -19.53 3.91
N GLU A 82 -1.12 -19.82 4.26
CA GLU A 82 -0.15 -18.77 4.58
C GLU A 82 0.45 -18.19 3.31
N LEU A 83 0.55 -16.87 3.28
CA LEU A 83 1.31 -16.19 2.25
C LEU A 83 2.79 -16.25 2.59
N VAL A 84 3.54 -17.02 1.80
CA VAL A 84 4.98 -17.12 1.94
C VAL A 84 5.63 -16.49 0.72
N LEU A 85 6.20 -15.32 0.90
CA LEU A 85 6.94 -14.61 -0.12
C LEU A 85 8.39 -14.48 0.35
N PRO A 86 9.37 -14.98 -0.41
CA PRO A 86 10.78 -14.97 0.05
C PRO A 86 11.27 -13.59 0.47
N ARG A 87 10.84 -12.54 -0.22
CA ARG A 87 11.23 -11.17 0.13
C ARG A 87 10.59 -10.67 1.41
N LEU A 88 9.36 -11.08 1.69
CA LEU A 88 8.68 -10.74 2.94
C LEU A 88 9.30 -11.49 4.12
N GLU A 89 9.81 -12.69 3.91
CA GLU A 89 10.48 -13.46 4.94
C GLU A 89 11.80 -12.81 5.40
N ARG A 90 12.37 -11.94 4.59
CA ARG A 90 13.58 -11.19 4.94
C ARG A 90 13.31 -9.99 5.84
N VAL A 91 12.06 -9.62 6.00
CA VAL A 91 11.70 -8.48 6.85
C VAL A 91 11.91 -8.87 8.30
N ALA A 92 12.87 -8.23 8.95
CA ALA A 92 13.12 -8.45 10.37
C ALA A 92 12.00 -7.84 11.21
N PRO A 93 11.50 -8.55 12.23
CA PRO A 93 10.55 -7.97 13.15
C PRO A 93 11.15 -6.75 13.86
N ASP A 94 10.39 -5.68 13.91
CA ASP A 94 10.77 -4.50 14.67
C ASP A 94 10.24 -4.65 16.10
N LEU A 95 11.14 -4.87 17.04
CA LEU A 95 10.79 -5.10 18.44
C LEU A 95 10.19 -3.88 19.13
N MET A 96 10.34 -2.69 18.53
CA MET A 96 9.78 -1.46 19.05
C MET A 96 8.33 -1.24 18.63
N LEU A 97 7.84 -1.99 17.66
CA LEU A 97 6.45 -1.91 17.25
C LEU A 97 5.56 -2.72 18.19
N PRO A 98 4.42 -2.18 18.61
CA PRO A 98 3.50 -2.91 19.46
C PRO A 98 2.98 -4.15 18.72
N ARG A 99 3.16 -5.30 19.34
CA ARG A 99 2.51 -6.53 18.91
C ARG A 99 1.09 -6.50 19.45
N VAL A 100 0.15 -6.28 18.59
CA VAL A 100 -1.25 -6.33 18.98
C VAL A 100 -1.82 -7.63 18.42
N GLU A 101 -1.97 -8.60 19.30
CA GLU A 101 -2.75 -9.79 18.98
C GLU A 101 -4.22 -9.43 19.10
N ILE A 102 -4.83 -9.14 17.96
CA ILE A 102 -6.24 -8.84 17.91
C ILE A 102 -6.96 -10.05 17.33
N SER A 103 -7.71 -10.73 18.16
CA SER A 103 -8.65 -11.75 17.72
C SER A 103 -9.96 -11.08 17.35
N TRP A 104 -10.20 -10.94 16.07
CA TRP A 104 -11.43 -10.33 15.58
C TRP A 104 -12.51 -11.36 15.38
N THR A 105 -13.69 -11.08 15.89
CA THR A 105 -14.89 -11.85 15.54
C THR A 105 -15.36 -11.45 14.14
N SER A 106 -16.12 -12.30 13.49
CA SER A 106 -16.68 -12.01 12.17
C SER A 106 -17.48 -10.71 12.17
N ARG A 107 -18.18 -10.41 13.25
CA ARG A 107 -18.97 -9.20 13.42
C ARG A 107 -18.09 -7.95 13.46
N GLU A 108 -16.96 -8.03 14.14
CA GLU A 108 -16.00 -6.93 14.20
C GLU A 108 -15.34 -6.68 12.86
N LEU A 109 -15.04 -7.73 12.09
CA LEU A 109 -14.52 -7.62 10.75
C LEU A 109 -15.52 -6.96 9.78
N GLU A 110 -16.78 -7.28 9.89
CA GLU A 110 -17.84 -6.61 9.13
C GLU A 110 -17.92 -5.12 9.46
N SER A 111 -17.83 -4.78 10.75
CA SER A 111 -17.80 -3.39 11.20
C SER A 111 -16.58 -2.64 10.66
N LEU A 112 -15.43 -3.28 10.61
CA LEU A 112 -14.21 -2.71 10.02
C LEU A 112 -14.35 -2.49 8.52
N ALA A 113 -14.92 -3.45 7.82
CA ALA A 113 -15.17 -3.35 6.39
C ALA A 113 -16.14 -2.19 6.08
N ASP A 114 -17.18 -2.02 6.90
CA ASP A 114 -18.13 -0.93 6.79
C ASP A 114 -17.48 0.44 7.04
N LEU A 115 -16.64 0.54 8.07
CA LEU A 115 -15.86 1.75 8.34
C LEU A 115 -14.87 2.07 7.23
N ALA A 116 -14.20 1.08 6.69
CA ALA A 116 -13.25 1.24 5.59
C ALA A 116 -13.94 1.71 4.31
N SER A 117 -15.20 1.32 4.08
CA SER A 117 -15.97 1.78 2.94
C SER A 117 -16.46 3.22 3.08
N ARG A 118 -16.64 3.71 4.29
CA ARG A 118 -17.09 5.08 4.58
C ARG A 118 -15.98 6.10 4.54
N GLU A 119 -14.81 5.74 4.99
CA GLU A 119 -13.65 6.64 5.02
C GLU A 119 -12.48 5.97 4.30
N PRO A 120 -12.02 6.55 3.19
CA PRO A 120 -10.79 6.08 2.55
C PRO A 120 -9.57 6.49 3.39
N ALA A 121 -9.62 6.20 4.66
CA ALA A 121 -8.52 6.45 5.57
C ALA A 121 -7.52 5.30 5.51
N ASN A 122 -6.32 5.59 5.96
CA ASN A 122 -5.29 4.59 6.18
C ASN A 122 -5.88 3.41 6.97
N PRO A 123 -5.72 2.16 6.51
CA PRO A 123 -6.24 0.98 7.22
C PRO A 123 -5.82 0.93 8.69
N THR A 124 -4.64 1.44 9.01
CA THR A 124 -4.14 1.51 10.38
C THR A 124 -4.98 2.46 11.24
N GLU A 125 -5.36 3.61 10.72
CA GLU A 125 -6.22 4.56 11.43
C GLU A 125 -7.62 4.01 11.64
N THR A 126 -8.15 3.32 10.66
CA THR A 126 -9.45 2.65 10.76
C THR A 126 -9.43 1.60 11.87
N LEU A 127 -8.37 0.81 11.95
CA LEU A 127 -8.17 -0.15 13.03
C LEU A 127 -8.10 0.50 14.40
N ILE A 128 -7.35 1.58 14.53
CA ILE A 128 -7.19 2.33 15.79
C ILE A 128 -8.54 2.92 16.23
N ARG A 129 -9.31 3.47 15.32
CA ARG A 129 -10.66 3.98 15.63
C ARG A 129 -11.60 2.87 16.09
N ALA A 130 -11.60 1.75 15.41
CA ALA A 130 -12.43 0.61 15.78
C ALA A 130 -12.08 0.07 17.17
N MET A 131 -10.81 0.15 17.55
CA MET A 131 -10.35 -0.26 18.88
C MET A 131 -10.75 0.71 19.99
N ARG A 132 -10.95 1.98 19.69
CA ARG A 132 -11.37 3.02 20.66
C ARG A 132 -12.88 3.13 20.82
N GLY A 133 -13.61 2.61 19.86
CA GLY A 133 -15.06 2.56 19.92
C GLY A 133 -15.53 1.33 20.65
#